data_c8b436f44c7209acf6d4aaef6eaa01d9
#
_entry.id   c8b436f44c7209acf6d4aaef6eaa01d9
#
_cell.length_a   1.000
_cell.length_b   1.000
_cell.length_c   1.000
_cell.angle_alpha   90.00
_cell.angle_beta   90.00
_cell.angle_gamma   90.00
#
_symmetry.space_group_name_H-M   'P 1'
#
loop_
_entity.id
_entity.type
_entity.pdbx_description
1 polymer ?
#
loop_
_entity_poly.entity_id
_entity_poly.type
_entity_poly.pdbx_seq_one_letter_code
_entity_poly.pdbx_strand_id
1 'polypeptide(L)'
;MEAFYKTHSYLVEHTNAPIRRNLMDEIDWNDRLIGIKGTRGVGKTTFLLQYAKEKFGNSRSCLYINMNNFYFSQYSLVRFAGEFVKRGGKVLLIDQMFKYPNWSEDLRTCYEQYPTLKIVFTGSSVMRLKEENPILNSIVKVYYLRGLSFREFLNLQSGNNFPAYTLDEILKNHEQIARTILREVKPLNYLQDYLHHGFYPFFLEKRNFSENLLKTMNMMIE
;
A
#
# COMPACT_ATOMS: atom_id res chain seq x y z
N MET A 1 11.78 -5.44 -20.24
CA MET A 1 12.07 -5.82 -18.85
C MET A 1 13.11 -4.88 -18.21
N GLU A 2 14.28 -4.61 -18.80
CA GLU A 2 15.30 -3.74 -18.17
C GLU A 2 14.81 -2.32 -17.83
N ALA A 3 13.99 -1.70 -18.68
CA ALA A 3 13.41 -0.39 -18.38
C ALA A 3 12.54 -0.42 -17.09
N PHE A 4 11.79 -1.49 -16.86
CA PHE A 4 11.00 -1.66 -15.64
C PHE A 4 11.89 -1.82 -14.40
N TYR A 5 13.00 -2.56 -14.50
CA TYR A 5 13.97 -2.66 -13.40
C TYR A 5 14.62 -1.32 -13.07
N LYS A 6 14.99 -0.54 -14.07
CA LYS A 6 15.53 0.82 -13.87
C LYS A 6 14.53 1.72 -13.15
N THR A 7 13.26 1.72 -13.59
CA THR A 7 12.21 2.49 -12.96
C THR A 7 11.95 2.01 -11.52
N HIS A 8 11.89 0.69 -11.29
CA HIS A 8 11.74 0.11 -9.96
C HIS A 8 12.85 0.55 -9.02
N SER A 9 14.13 0.36 -9.43
CA SER A 9 15.28 0.72 -8.60
C SER A 9 15.28 2.21 -8.26
N TYR A 10 15.02 3.07 -9.24
CA TYR A 10 14.91 4.51 -9.02
C TYR A 10 13.82 4.85 -8.00
N LEU A 11 12.61 4.29 -8.16
CA LEU A 11 11.49 4.57 -7.25
C LEU A 11 11.75 4.04 -5.83
N VAL A 12 12.30 2.84 -5.69
CA VAL A 12 12.62 2.25 -4.39
C VAL A 12 13.70 3.06 -3.67
N GLU A 13 14.74 3.46 -4.38
CA GLU A 13 15.84 4.28 -3.83
C GLU A 13 15.33 5.63 -3.33
N HIS A 14 14.52 6.33 -4.13
CA HIS A 14 14.02 7.67 -3.84
C HIS A 14 12.74 7.67 -2.99
N THR A 15 12.20 6.49 -2.65
CA THR A 15 11.04 6.44 -1.74
C THR A 15 11.48 6.83 -0.33
N ASN A 16 10.94 7.95 0.13
CA ASN A 16 11.02 8.37 1.52
C ASN A 16 9.64 8.17 2.16
N ALA A 17 9.52 7.15 3.00
CA ALA A 17 8.34 6.86 3.79
C ALA A 17 8.67 7.17 5.26
N PRO A 18 8.38 8.40 5.73
CA PRO A 18 8.77 8.82 7.08
C PRO A 18 8.04 8.07 8.19
N ILE A 19 7.01 7.32 7.83
CA ILE A 19 6.27 6.47 8.76
C ILE A 19 6.08 5.07 8.18
N ARG A 20 6.29 4.08 9.02
CA ARG A 20 5.94 2.69 8.70
C ARG A 20 4.49 2.43 9.12
N ARG A 21 3.67 2.07 8.13
CA ARG A 21 2.24 1.84 8.32
C ARG A 21 2.01 0.55 9.09
N ASN A 22 1.09 0.58 10.05
CA ASN A 22 0.72 -0.59 10.87
C ASN A 22 0.29 -1.79 10.02
N LEU A 23 -0.41 -1.55 8.92
CA LEU A 23 -0.83 -2.58 7.98
C LEU A 23 0.34 -3.45 7.47
N MET A 24 1.58 -2.94 7.47
CA MET A 24 2.77 -3.70 7.05
C MET A 24 2.99 -4.95 7.93
N ASP A 25 2.59 -4.88 9.22
CA ASP A 25 2.71 -5.96 10.19
C ASP A 25 1.44 -6.83 10.27
N GLU A 26 0.30 -6.32 9.78
CA GLU A 26 -0.98 -7.05 9.79
C GLU A 26 -1.13 -8.00 8.59
N ILE A 27 -0.42 -7.73 7.49
CA ILE A 27 -0.49 -8.54 6.27
C ILE A 27 0.25 -9.87 6.48
N ASP A 28 -0.43 -10.98 6.20
CA ASP A 28 0.26 -12.26 6.00
C ASP A 28 0.96 -12.27 4.63
N TRP A 29 2.22 -11.93 4.65
CA TRP A 29 3.05 -11.89 3.44
C TRP A 29 3.38 -13.28 2.86
N ASN A 30 2.88 -14.37 3.44
CA ASN A 30 3.01 -15.73 2.85
C ASN A 30 1.94 -15.98 1.79
N ASP A 31 0.84 -15.26 1.81
CA ASP A 31 -0.18 -15.34 0.76
C ASP A 31 0.40 -15.00 -0.62
N ARG A 32 -0.03 -15.74 -1.63
CA ARG A 32 0.47 -15.58 -3.00
C ARG A 32 -0.21 -14.47 -3.79
N LEU A 33 -1.45 -14.13 -3.44
CA LEU A 33 -2.22 -13.09 -4.11
C LEU A 33 -2.82 -12.15 -3.08
N ILE A 34 -2.24 -10.96 -2.95
CA ILE A 34 -2.61 -9.96 -1.95
C ILE A 34 -3.14 -8.72 -2.66
N GLY A 35 -4.35 -8.30 -2.31
CA GLY A 35 -4.96 -7.06 -2.77
C GLY A 35 -4.94 -5.99 -1.68
N ILE A 36 -4.39 -4.82 -1.96
CA ILE A 36 -4.38 -3.66 -1.06
C ILE A 36 -5.33 -2.61 -1.60
N LYS A 37 -6.49 -2.48 -0.96
CA LYS A 37 -7.52 -1.48 -1.30
C LYS A 37 -7.34 -0.23 -0.44
N GLY A 38 -7.85 0.87 -0.92
CA GLY A 38 -7.88 2.11 -0.16
C GLY A 38 -8.21 3.30 -1.06
N THR A 39 -8.70 4.38 -0.46
CA THR A 39 -9.02 5.62 -1.17
C THR A 39 -7.78 6.21 -1.84
N ARG A 40 -7.99 7.10 -2.79
CA ARG A 40 -6.89 7.86 -3.38
C ARG A 40 -6.20 8.71 -2.29
N GLY A 41 -4.88 8.86 -2.39
CA GLY A 41 -4.11 9.71 -1.48
C GLY A 41 -3.69 9.07 -0.14
N VAL A 42 -4.14 7.84 0.20
CA VAL A 42 -3.74 7.16 1.46
C VAL A 42 -2.33 6.57 1.44
N GLY A 43 -1.61 6.66 0.31
CA GLY A 43 -0.22 6.23 0.21
C GLY A 43 -0.02 4.78 -0.26
N LYS A 44 -0.92 4.19 -1.05
CA LYS A 44 -0.79 2.80 -1.55
C LYS A 44 0.52 2.55 -2.34
N THR A 45 0.86 3.46 -3.24
CA THR A 45 2.10 3.40 -4.01
C THR A 45 3.33 3.40 -3.10
N THR A 46 3.38 4.35 -2.16
CA THR A 46 4.46 4.45 -1.16
C THR A 46 4.56 3.19 -0.31
N PHE A 47 3.42 2.61 0.07
CA PHE A 47 3.35 1.37 0.84
C PHE A 47 3.99 0.18 0.08
N LEU A 48 3.69 0.01 -1.21
CA LEU A 48 4.32 -1.04 -2.04
C LEU A 48 5.83 -0.83 -2.18
N LEU A 49 6.25 0.41 -2.43
CA LEU A 49 7.66 0.74 -2.59
C LEU A 49 8.44 0.60 -1.28
N GLN A 50 7.83 0.95 -0.15
CA GLN A 50 8.40 0.71 1.18
C GLN A 50 8.59 -0.78 1.45
N TYR A 51 7.60 -1.61 1.15
CA TYR A 51 7.71 -3.06 1.24
C TYR A 51 8.84 -3.61 0.38
N ALA A 52 8.93 -3.14 -0.89
CA ALA A 52 10.04 -3.51 -1.77
C ALA A 52 11.39 -3.15 -1.17
N LYS A 53 11.53 -1.92 -0.66
CA LYS A 53 12.76 -1.41 -0.05
C LYS A 53 13.18 -2.23 1.18
N GLU A 54 12.24 -2.49 2.09
CA GLU A 54 12.52 -3.20 3.35
C GLU A 54 12.84 -4.69 3.15
N LYS A 55 12.18 -5.36 2.22
CA LYS A 55 12.29 -6.82 2.06
C LYS A 55 13.23 -7.27 0.96
N PHE A 56 13.42 -6.48 -0.06
CA PHE A 56 14.15 -6.89 -1.27
C PHE A 56 15.32 -5.96 -1.62
N GLY A 57 15.28 -4.70 -1.19
CA GLY A 57 16.29 -3.72 -1.56
C GLY A 57 16.46 -3.66 -3.08
N ASN A 58 17.68 -3.90 -3.57
CA ASN A 58 18.01 -3.89 -5.01
C ASN A 58 17.89 -5.27 -5.69
N SER A 59 17.27 -6.26 -5.03
CA SER A 59 17.13 -7.60 -5.61
C SER A 59 16.19 -7.60 -6.80
N ARG A 60 16.61 -8.22 -7.90
CA ARG A 60 15.77 -8.42 -9.09
C ARG A 60 14.67 -9.48 -8.91
N SER A 61 14.58 -10.10 -7.74
CA SER A 61 13.50 -11.03 -7.41
C SER A 61 12.17 -10.33 -7.13
N CYS A 62 12.17 -9.01 -6.87
CA CYS A 62 10.99 -8.17 -6.73
C CYS A 62 10.95 -7.10 -7.82
N LEU A 63 9.77 -6.85 -8.36
CA LEU A 63 9.57 -5.81 -9.37
C LEU A 63 8.26 -5.05 -9.12
N TYR A 64 8.35 -3.74 -9.04
CA TYR A 64 7.21 -2.83 -9.04
C TYR A 64 6.87 -2.41 -10.47
N ILE A 65 5.59 -2.47 -10.82
CA ILE A 65 5.03 -1.99 -12.07
C ILE A 65 3.76 -1.16 -11.81
N ASN A 66 3.49 -0.22 -12.71
CA ASN A 66 2.27 0.59 -12.67
C ASN A 66 1.44 0.32 -13.94
N MET A 67 0.16 0.00 -13.79
CA MET A 67 -0.72 -0.35 -14.91
C MET A 67 -1.09 0.82 -15.82
N ASN A 68 -0.76 2.07 -15.43
CA ASN A 68 -0.81 3.22 -16.36
C ASN A 68 0.32 3.23 -17.40
N ASN A 69 1.30 2.34 -17.29
CA ASN A 69 2.38 2.28 -18.27
C ASN A 69 1.83 1.84 -19.63
N PHE A 70 2.16 2.58 -20.68
CA PHE A 70 1.71 2.33 -22.07
C PHE A 70 2.02 0.92 -22.56
N TYR A 71 3.03 0.26 -22.01
CA TYR A 71 3.34 -1.14 -22.31
C TYR A 71 2.11 -2.04 -22.14
N PHE A 72 1.31 -1.84 -21.09
CA PHE A 72 0.15 -2.67 -20.77
C PHE A 72 -1.10 -2.37 -21.62
N SER A 73 -1.06 -1.37 -22.47
CA SER A 73 -2.07 -1.20 -23.53
C SER A 73 -1.83 -2.10 -24.74
N GLN A 74 -0.60 -2.62 -24.90
CA GLN A 74 -0.21 -3.46 -26.04
C GLN A 74 0.08 -4.91 -25.66
N TYR A 75 0.51 -5.16 -24.42
CA TYR A 75 0.95 -6.48 -23.96
C TYR A 75 0.22 -6.88 -22.68
N SER A 76 -0.20 -8.15 -22.62
CA SER A 76 -0.91 -8.67 -21.45
C SER A 76 -0.01 -8.77 -20.22
N LEU A 77 -0.64 -8.66 -19.05
CA LEU A 77 0.00 -8.89 -17.76
C LEU A 77 0.54 -10.31 -17.64
N VAL A 78 -0.20 -11.30 -18.16
CA VAL A 78 0.19 -12.73 -18.12
C VAL A 78 1.52 -12.96 -18.83
N ARG A 79 1.67 -12.40 -20.04
CA ARG A 79 2.93 -12.48 -20.77
C ARG A 79 4.09 -11.83 -20.02
N PHE A 80 3.85 -10.64 -19.46
CA PHE A 80 4.85 -9.92 -18.67
C PHE A 80 5.28 -10.72 -17.46
N ALA A 81 4.33 -11.27 -16.69
CA ALA A 81 4.58 -12.11 -15.52
C ALA A 81 5.40 -13.36 -15.87
N GLY A 82 5.09 -14.00 -17.00
CA GLY A 82 5.85 -15.16 -17.50
C GLY A 82 7.30 -14.82 -17.82
N GLU A 83 7.56 -13.67 -18.47
CA GLU A 83 8.92 -13.20 -18.72
C GLU A 83 9.67 -12.85 -17.43
N PHE A 84 8.97 -12.29 -16.45
CA PHE A 84 9.53 -11.97 -15.14
C PHE A 84 9.95 -13.24 -14.38
N VAL A 85 9.07 -14.25 -14.31
CA VAL A 85 9.35 -15.54 -13.67
C VAL A 85 10.52 -16.26 -14.33
N LYS A 86 10.58 -16.30 -15.68
CA LYS A 86 11.70 -16.89 -16.43
C LYS A 86 13.07 -16.26 -16.11
N ARG A 87 13.08 -15.01 -15.65
CA ARG A 87 14.27 -14.27 -15.22
C ARG A 87 14.57 -14.38 -13.71
N GLY A 88 13.88 -15.30 -13.01
CA GLY A 88 14.06 -15.53 -11.57
C GLY A 88 13.25 -14.58 -10.68
N GLY A 89 12.26 -13.87 -11.25
CA GLY A 89 11.34 -13.02 -10.50
C GLY A 89 10.44 -13.84 -9.57
N LYS A 90 10.23 -13.34 -8.35
CA LYS A 90 9.45 -14.02 -7.31
C LYS A 90 8.27 -13.18 -6.82
N VAL A 91 8.39 -11.86 -6.78
CA VAL A 91 7.37 -10.97 -6.25
C VAL A 91 7.09 -9.84 -7.24
N LEU A 92 5.85 -9.74 -7.69
CA LEU A 92 5.38 -8.69 -8.58
C LEU A 92 4.46 -7.74 -7.81
N LEU A 93 4.86 -6.48 -7.70
CA LEU A 93 4.09 -5.41 -7.06
C LEU A 93 3.41 -4.60 -8.16
N ILE A 94 2.08 -4.65 -8.22
CA ILE A 94 1.29 -4.04 -9.29
C ILE A 94 0.49 -2.87 -8.73
N ASP A 95 0.82 -1.67 -9.17
CA ASP A 95 0.09 -0.47 -8.75
C ASP A 95 -1.00 -0.08 -9.75
N GLN A 96 -2.09 0.46 -9.22
CA GLN A 96 -3.26 0.92 -9.98
C GLN A 96 -3.90 -0.15 -10.88
N MET A 97 -4.04 -1.37 -10.34
CA MET A 97 -4.56 -2.53 -11.08
C MET A 97 -5.92 -2.27 -11.75
N PHE A 98 -6.79 -1.46 -11.15
CA PHE A 98 -8.11 -1.08 -11.69
C PHE A 98 -8.07 -0.35 -13.03
N LYS A 99 -6.90 0.14 -13.46
CA LYS A 99 -6.71 0.78 -14.77
C LYS A 99 -6.56 -0.22 -15.92
N TYR A 100 -6.35 -1.48 -15.60
CA TYR A 100 -6.17 -2.54 -16.58
C TYR A 100 -7.50 -3.26 -16.84
N PRO A 101 -8.00 -3.29 -18.10
CA PRO A 101 -9.36 -3.76 -18.39
C PRO A 101 -9.64 -5.21 -17.94
N ASN A 102 -8.71 -6.12 -18.21
CA ASN A 102 -8.88 -7.57 -17.94
C ASN A 102 -8.19 -7.99 -16.63
N TRP A 103 -8.11 -7.09 -15.67
CA TRP A 103 -7.31 -7.24 -14.46
C TRP A 103 -7.61 -8.53 -13.68
N SER A 104 -8.87 -8.91 -13.55
CA SER A 104 -9.26 -10.05 -12.71
C SER A 104 -8.95 -11.39 -13.36
N GLU A 105 -9.16 -11.51 -14.68
CA GLU A 105 -8.85 -12.71 -15.46
C GLU A 105 -7.33 -12.92 -15.54
N ASP A 106 -6.59 -11.87 -15.83
CA ASP A 106 -5.13 -11.94 -15.93
C ASP A 106 -4.48 -12.25 -14.58
N LEU A 107 -5.00 -11.70 -13.47
CA LEU A 107 -4.53 -12.05 -12.12
C LEU A 107 -4.77 -13.53 -11.80
N ARG A 108 -5.96 -14.04 -12.11
CA ARG A 108 -6.29 -15.46 -11.94
C ARG A 108 -5.35 -16.31 -12.78
N THR A 109 -5.20 -15.98 -14.06
CA THR A 109 -4.32 -16.71 -14.96
C THR A 109 -2.87 -16.71 -14.49
N CYS A 110 -2.37 -15.57 -14.00
CA CYS A 110 -1.03 -15.49 -13.40
C CYS A 110 -0.90 -16.38 -12.15
N TYR A 111 -1.93 -16.39 -11.29
CA TYR A 111 -1.95 -17.22 -10.09
C TYR A 111 -1.92 -18.72 -10.41
N GLU A 112 -2.65 -19.15 -11.43
CA GLU A 112 -2.73 -20.56 -11.87
C GLU A 112 -1.45 -20.99 -12.62
N GLN A 113 -0.97 -20.17 -13.56
CA GLN A 113 0.16 -20.54 -14.43
C GLN A 113 1.54 -20.39 -13.76
N TYR A 114 1.66 -19.49 -12.78
CA TYR A 114 2.96 -19.20 -12.14
C TYR A 114 2.90 -19.48 -10.64
N PRO A 115 2.92 -20.74 -10.18
CA PRO A 115 2.72 -21.12 -8.78
C PRO A 115 3.79 -20.58 -7.83
N THR A 116 4.97 -20.23 -8.34
CA THR A 116 6.07 -19.64 -7.54
C THR A 116 6.01 -18.12 -7.46
N LEU A 117 5.13 -17.48 -8.25
CA LEU A 117 4.98 -16.04 -8.27
C LEU A 117 4.03 -15.57 -7.18
N LYS A 118 4.50 -14.60 -6.38
CA LYS A 118 3.67 -13.82 -5.48
C LYS A 118 3.29 -12.51 -6.16
N ILE A 119 2.02 -12.14 -6.07
CA ILE A 119 1.50 -10.88 -6.61
C ILE A 119 0.87 -10.07 -5.48
N VAL A 120 1.31 -8.83 -5.36
CA VAL A 120 0.69 -7.83 -4.48
C VAL A 120 0.21 -6.68 -5.35
N PHE A 121 -1.08 -6.41 -5.35
CA PHE A 121 -1.63 -5.35 -6.19
C PHE A 121 -2.41 -4.30 -5.40
N THR A 122 -2.44 -3.07 -5.91
CA THR A 122 -3.28 -2.02 -5.34
C THR A 122 -4.53 -1.81 -6.16
N GLY A 123 -5.64 -1.58 -5.44
CA GLY A 123 -6.93 -1.25 -6.00
C GLY A 123 -7.55 0.02 -5.41
N SER A 124 -8.54 0.57 -6.10
CA SER A 124 -9.41 1.60 -5.56
C SER A 124 -10.31 1.01 -4.46
N SER A 125 -10.82 1.85 -3.56
CA SER A 125 -11.82 1.44 -2.56
C SER A 125 -13.12 0.93 -3.19
N VAL A 126 -13.45 1.45 -4.38
CA VAL A 126 -14.65 1.10 -5.17
C VAL A 126 -14.50 -0.21 -5.93
N MET A 127 -13.29 -0.78 -6.00
CA MET A 127 -13.03 -2.03 -6.70
C MET A 127 -13.80 -3.17 -6.06
N ARG A 128 -14.84 -3.68 -6.72
CA ARG A 128 -15.72 -4.75 -6.22
C ARG A 128 -15.13 -6.12 -6.51
N LEU A 129 -14.07 -6.48 -5.77
CA LEU A 129 -13.39 -7.76 -5.92
C LEU A 129 -14.32 -8.96 -5.68
N LYS A 130 -15.27 -8.81 -4.74
CA LYS A 130 -16.12 -9.91 -4.30
C LYS A 130 -17.33 -10.16 -5.20
N GLU A 131 -17.88 -9.11 -5.78
CA GLU A 131 -19.14 -9.16 -6.51
C GLU A 131 -18.92 -9.46 -8.00
N GLU A 132 -17.81 -8.97 -8.56
CA GLU A 132 -17.55 -9.06 -10.00
C GLU A 132 -16.77 -10.33 -10.40
N ASN A 133 -16.07 -10.96 -9.44
CA ASN A 133 -15.30 -12.17 -9.75
C ASN A 133 -15.24 -13.15 -8.56
N PRO A 134 -16.22 -14.06 -8.42
CA PRO A 134 -16.28 -15.04 -7.33
C PRO A 134 -15.04 -15.94 -7.23
N ILE A 135 -14.45 -16.29 -8.38
CA ILE A 135 -13.28 -17.19 -8.43
C ILE A 135 -12.06 -16.47 -7.87
N LEU A 136 -11.81 -15.24 -8.28
CA LEU A 136 -10.70 -14.45 -7.76
C LEU A 136 -10.83 -14.20 -6.25
N ASN A 137 -12.07 -14.00 -5.80
CA ASN A 137 -12.35 -13.77 -4.37
C ASN A 137 -11.94 -14.94 -3.46
N SER A 138 -11.96 -16.17 -3.96
CA SER A 138 -11.56 -17.35 -3.18
C SER A 138 -10.05 -17.46 -2.97
N ILE A 139 -9.24 -16.83 -3.82
CA ILE A 139 -7.77 -16.93 -3.84
C ILE A 139 -7.05 -15.65 -3.41
N VAL A 140 -7.75 -14.50 -3.40
CA VAL A 140 -7.16 -13.21 -3.02
C VAL A 140 -7.38 -12.90 -1.55
N LYS A 141 -6.33 -12.47 -0.86
CA LYS A 141 -6.44 -11.87 0.48
C LYS A 141 -6.45 -10.35 0.34
N VAL A 142 -7.52 -9.73 0.82
CA VAL A 142 -7.74 -8.29 0.65
C VAL A 142 -7.56 -7.56 1.97
N TYR A 143 -6.69 -6.57 1.95
CA TYR A 143 -6.42 -5.67 3.07
C TYR A 143 -6.79 -4.24 2.71
N TYR A 144 -7.12 -3.44 3.73
CA TYR A 144 -7.53 -2.05 3.55
C TYR A 144 -6.49 -1.10 4.13
N LEU A 145 -5.78 -0.39 3.27
CA LEU A 145 -4.94 0.73 3.66
C LEU A 145 -5.83 1.97 3.84
N ARG A 146 -6.02 2.36 5.08
CA ARG A 146 -6.75 3.58 5.45
C ARG A 146 -5.80 4.79 5.44
N GLY A 147 -6.31 5.99 5.69
CA GLY A 147 -5.47 7.15 6.01
C GLY A 147 -4.62 6.89 7.26
N LEU A 148 -3.80 7.86 7.63
CA LEU A 148 -3.03 7.76 8.86
C LEU A 148 -3.97 7.70 10.07
N SER A 149 -3.71 6.79 11.00
CA SER A 149 -4.31 6.84 12.32
C SER A 149 -3.73 8.02 13.11
N PHE A 150 -4.44 8.47 14.16
CA PHE A 150 -3.90 9.53 15.01
C PHE A 150 -2.56 9.14 15.63
N ARG A 151 -2.37 7.87 16.00
CA ARG A 151 -1.09 7.37 16.51
C ARG A 151 0.04 7.48 15.46
N GLU A 152 -0.24 7.07 14.20
CA GLU A 152 0.74 7.21 13.11
C GLU A 152 1.08 8.68 12.84
N PHE A 153 0.07 9.56 12.85
CA PHE A 153 0.27 10.99 12.71
C PHE A 153 1.07 11.57 13.87
N LEU A 154 0.76 11.17 15.12
CA LEU A 154 1.46 11.61 16.31
C LEU A 154 2.94 11.20 16.27
N ASN A 155 3.22 9.94 15.93
CA ASN A 155 4.58 9.44 15.76
C ASN A 155 5.36 10.27 14.72
N LEU A 156 4.71 10.56 13.60
CA LEU A 156 5.31 11.34 12.53
C LEU A 156 5.63 12.77 12.96
N GLN A 157 4.72 13.45 13.67
CA GLN A 157 4.86 14.85 14.06
C GLN A 157 5.80 15.03 15.24
N SER A 158 5.81 14.09 16.18
CA SER A 158 6.63 14.17 17.40
C SER A 158 8.00 13.51 17.26
N GLY A 159 8.24 12.74 16.20
CA GLY A 159 9.45 11.93 16.03
C GLY A 159 9.51 10.71 16.95
N ASN A 160 8.41 10.38 17.63
CA ASN A 160 8.30 9.21 18.48
C ASN A 160 7.91 7.95 17.68
N ASN A 161 7.98 6.81 18.33
CA ASN A 161 7.56 5.53 17.76
C ASN A 161 6.68 4.75 18.74
N PHE A 162 5.52 5.32 19.08
CA PHE A 162 4.55 4.65 19.94
C PHE A 162 3.98 3.42 19.24
N PRO A 163 3.99 2.24 19.90
CA PRO A 163 3.45 1.02 19.31
C PRO A 163 1.93 1.04 19.19
N ALA A 164 1.37 0.14 18.39
CA ALA A 164 -0.04 -0.18 18.45
C ALA A 164 -0.28 -1.12 19.65
N TYR A 165 -1.29 -0.81 20.43
CA TYR A 165 -1.73 -1.66 21.53
C TYR A 165 -3.00 -2.39 21.15
N THR A 166 -3.14 -3.64 21.56
CA THR A 166 -4.36 -4.39 21.46
C THR A 166 -5.39 -3.88 22.46
N LEU A 167 -6.67 -4.20 22.24
CA LEU A 167 -7.73 -3.82 23.18
C LEU A 167 -7.46 -4.38 24.59
N ASP A 168 -7.02 -5.64 24.67
CA ASP A 168 -6.70 -6.28 25.95
C ASP A 168 -5.55 -5.60 26.69
N GLU A 169 -4.52 -5.17 25.98
CA GLU A 169 -3.40 -4.40 26.57
C GLU A 169 -3.87 -3.06 27.09
N ILE A 170 -4.72 -2.36 26.32
CA ILE A 170 -5.29 -1.08 26.74
C ILE A 170 -6.15 -1.27 27.99
N LEU A 171 -7.04 -2.25 28.00
CA LEU A 171 -7.94 -2.49 29.15
C LEU A 171 -7.17 -2.84 30.43
N LYS A 172 -6.07 -3.58 30.32
CA LYS A 172 -5.27 -4.00 31.48
C LYS A 172 -4.29 -2.92 31.95
N ASN A 173 -3.73 -2.13 31.04
CA ASN A 173 -2.57 -1.28 31.30
C ASN A 173 -2.75 0.20 30.88
N HIS A 174 -3.99 0.68 30.69
CA HIS A 174 -4.26 2.01 30.12
C HIS A 174 -3.58 3.15 30.89
N GLU A 175 -3.52 3.10 32.23
CA GLU A 175 -2.86 4.13 33.02
C GLU A 175 -1.34 4.17 32.75
N GLN A 176 -0.69 3.01 32.69
CA GLN A 176 0.74 2.93 32.42
C GLN A 176 1.05 3.38 31.00
N ILE A 177 0.25 2.95 30.03
CA ILE A 177 0.36 3.37 28.62
C ILE A 177 0.21 4.90 28.53
N ALA A 178 -0.82 5.45 29.15
CA ALA A 178 -1.06 6.89 29.15
C ALA A 178 0.10 7.66 29.77
N ARG A 179 0.60 7.23 30.93
CA ARG A 179 1.77 7.85 31.60
C ARG A 179 3.02 7.82 30.72
N THR A 180 3.25 6.71 30.02
CA THR A 180 4.40 6.57 29.10
C THR A 180 4.30 7.56 27.94
N ILE A 181 3.13 7.66 27.32
CA ILE A 181 2.92 8.60 26.21
C ILE A 181 3.02 10.05 26.69
N LEU A 182 2.39 10.38 27.82
CA LEU A 182 2.34 11.75 28.33
C LEU A 182 3.71 12.28 28.84
N ARG A 183 4.66 11.40 29.14
CA ARG A 183 6.05 11.80 29.43
C ARG A 183 6.77 12.35 28.21
N GLU A 184 6.45 11.80 27.03
CA GLU A 184 7.14 12.16 25.79
C GLU A 184 6.39 13.25 25.02
N VAL A 185 5.06 13.27 25.07
CA VAL A 185 4.25 14.17 24.26
C VAL A 185 2.88 14.43 24.89
N LYS A 186 2.30 15.58 24.59
CA LYS A 186 0.90 15.91 24.92
C LYS A 186 0.03 15.67 23.68
N PRO A 187 -0.62 14.49 23.53
CA PRO A 187 -1.29 14.13 22.29
C PRO A 187 -2.38 15.11 21.84
N LEU A 188 -3.12 15.67 22.80
CA LEU A 188 -4.21 16.62 22.50
C LEU A 188 -3.74 17.88 21.76
N ASN A 189 -2.47 18.29 21.92
CA ASN A 189 -1.92 19.42 21.19
C ASN A 189 -1.83 19.16 19.67
N TYR A 190 -1.83 17.89 19.25
CA TYR A 190 -1.76 17.47 17.84
C TYR A 190 -3.11 17.08 17.27
N LEU A 191 -4.15 16.95 18.12
CA LEU A 191 -5.44 16.43 17.68
C LEU A 191 -6.14 17.37 16.69
N GLN A 192 -6.07 18.68 16.89
CA GLN A 192 -6.68 19.66 16.00
C GLN A 192 -6.06 19.57 14.58
N ASP A 193 -4.75 19.51 14.49
CA ASP A 193 -4.02 19.39 13.22
C ASP A 193 -4.34 18.07 12.52
N TYR A 194 -4.42 16.98 13.30
CA TYR A 194 -4.83 15.68 12.76
C TYR A 194 -6.23 15.74 12.16
N LEU A 195 -7.21 16.30 12.85
CA LEU A 195 -8.57 16.43 12.36
C LEU A 195 -8.66 17.33 11.13
N HIS A 196 -7.79 18.33 11.04
CA HIS A 196 -7.76 19.24 9.89
C HIS A 196 -7.12 18.62 8.65
N HIS A 197 -5.96 17.99 8.78
CA HIS A 197 -5.19 17.50 7.63
C HIS A 197 -4.45 16.16 7.83
N GLY A 198 -4.41 15.62 9.05
CA GLY A 198 -3.54 14.49 9.40
C GLY A 198 -3.94 13.14 8.81
N PHE A 199 -5.16 13.00 8.29
CA PHE A 199 -5.63 11.72 7.76
C PHE A 199 -4.92 11.30 6.46
N TYR A 200 -4.65 12.27 5.55
CA TYR A 200 -4.04 11.97 4.27
C TYR A 200 -2.54 12.26 4.26
N PRO A 201 -1.68 11.26 3.95
CA PRO A 201 -0.21 11.44 3.94
C PRO A 201 0.30 12.55 3.04
N PHE A 202 -0.46 12.97 2.02
CA PHE A 202 -0.06 14.04 1.12
C PHE A 202 0.05 15.43 1.79
N PHE A 203 -0.41 15.59 3.04
CA PHE A 203 -0.13 16.81 3.79
C PHE A 203 1.38 17.06 3.97
N LEU A 204 2.19 15.99 3.92
CA LEU A 204 3.64 16.06 4.00
C LEU A 204 4.28 16.81 2.82
N GLU A 205 3.59 16.86 1.68
CA GLU A 205 4.06 17.58 0.51
C GLU A 205 4.06 19.11 0.71
N LYS A 206 3.41 19.62 1.78
CA LYS A 206 3.27 21.04 2.16
C LYS A 206 2.77 21.95 1.03
N ARG A 207 2.17 21.38 -0.01
CA ARG A 207 1.66 22.07 -1.20
C ARG A 207 0.26 21.59 -1.52
N ASN A 208 -0.64 22.54 -1.81
CA ASN A 208 -1.97 22.27 -2.38
C ASN A 208 -2.81 21.22 -1.65
N PHE A 209 -2.74 21.15 -0.30
CA PHE A 209 -3.50 20.16 0.48
C PHE A 209 -5.00 20.20 0.14
N SER A 210 -5.62 21.41 0.16
CA SER A 210 -7.04 21.58 -0.14
C SER A 210 -7.40 21.16 -1.56
N GLU A 211 -6.55 21.45 -2.54
CA GLU A 211 -6.77 21.04 -3.93
C GLU A 211 -6.66 19.51 -4.08
N ASN A 212 -5.67 18.89 -3.44
CA ASN A 212 -5.50 17.43 -3.43
C ASN A 212 -6.67 16.74 -2.71
N LEU A 213 -7.17 17.34 -1.64
CA LEU A 213 -8.35 16.86 -0.93
C LEU A 213 -9.60 16.92 -1.81
N LEU A 214 -9.86 18.06 -2.47
CA LEU A 214 -10.98 18.21 -3.41
C LEU A 214 -10.89 17.20 -4.56
N LYS A 215 -9.72 17.02 -5.18
CA LYS A 215 -9.51 16.01 -6.22
C LYS A 215 -9.80 14.60 -5.71
N THR A 216 -9.44 14.31 -4.46
CA THR A 216 -9.70 13.01 -3.84
C THR A 216 -11.20 12.80 -3.61
N MET A 217 -11.90 13.82 -3.14
CA MET A 217 -13.35 13.78 -2.90
C MET A 217 -14.15 13.64 -4.18
N ASN A 218 -13.84 14.42 -5.21
CA ASN A 218 -14.53 14.36 -6.50
C ASN A 218 -14.44 12.97 -7.14
N MET A 219 -13.28 12.31 -7.04
CA MET A 219 -13.10 10.94 -7.56
C MET A 219 -13.77 9.83 -6.73
N MET A 220 -14.33 10.14 -5.56
CA MET A 220 -15.14 9.19 -4.78
C MET A 220 -16.63 9.26 -5.13
N ILE A 221 -17.05 10.31 -5.82
CA ILE A 221 -18.44 10.56 -6.22
C ILE A 221 -18.71 10.03 -7.64
N GLU A 222 -17.67 9.94 -8.49
CA GLU A 222 -17.71 9.28 -9.81
C GLU A 222 -17.56 7.74 -9.67
#